data_992069e9689e8f73574216b1fb9bc740
#
_entry.id   992069e9689e8f73574216b1fb9bc740
#
_cell.length_a   1.000
_cell.length_b   1.000
_cell.length_c   1.000
_cell.angle_alpha   90.00
_cell.angle_beta   90.00
_cell.angle_gamma   90.00
#
_symmetry.space_group_name_H-M   'P 1'
#
loop_
_entity.id
_entity.type
_entity.pdbx_description
1 polymer ?
#
loop_
_entity_poly.entity_id
_entity_poly.type
_entity_poly.pdbx_seq_one_letter_code
_entity_poly.pdbx_strand_id
1 'polypeptide(L)'
;MSDKINMQEDNIKVSDISGKKITKRTAVSEGFITLSEDTIKVIKNNQNKKGNVIATAKVAGILAAKQTPNIIPLTHIIQIDDIHIDISLTKNKLKCKTTVTSQGKTGVEIESLLATEICLLTVYDMCKYIDKSMIISEIKLTKKTGGKSLSL
;
A
#
# COMPACT_ATOMS: atom_id res chain seq x y z
N MET A 1 -4.84 -37.50 10.38
CA MET A 1 -5.69 -36.74 11.34
C MET A 1 -5.71 -35.30 10.89
N SER A 2 -6.82 -34.80 10.40
CA SER A 2 -6.97 -33.39 10.09
C SER A 2 -7.20 -32.65 11.41
N ASP A 3 -6.25 -31.84 11.83
CA ASP A 3 -6.45 -30.90 12.93
C ASP A 3 -7.59 -29.96 12.52
N LYS A 4 -8.77 -30.20 13.09
CA LYS A 4 -9.86 -29.24 12.97
C LYS A 4 -9.46 -28.00 13.73
N ILE A 5 -9.06 -26.97 12.99
CA ILE A 5 -8.94 -25.62 13.55
C ILE A 5 -10.32 -25.22 14.04
N ASN A 6 -10.48 -25.22 15.37
CA ASN A 6 -11.70 -24.75 16.01
C ASN A 6 -11.70 -23.23 15.88
N MET A 7 -12.35 -22.72 14.84
CA MET A 7 -12.55 -21.28 14.67
C MET A 7 -13.56 -20.82 15.73
N GLN A 8 -13.03 -20.34 16.85
CA GLN A 8 -13.85 -19.60 17.81
C GLN A 8 -14.22 -18.26 17.17
N GLU A 9 -15.47 -18.07 16.88
CA GLU A 9 -16.04 -16.85 16.31
C GLU A 9 -15.99 -15.64 17.27
N ASP A 10 -15.49 -15.83 18.48
CA ASP A 10 -15.71 -14.93 19.61
C ASP A 10 -14.46 -14.13 19.94
N ASN A 11 -14.40 -12.90 19.58
CA ASN A 11 -13.49 -11.81 20.00
C ASN A 11 -12.94 -10.95 18.87
N ILE A 12 -13.76 -10.68 17.85
CA ILE A 12 -13.44 -9.65 16.87
C ILE A 12 -13.58 -8.28 17.54
N LYS A 13 -12.48 -7.55 17.66
CA LYS A 13 -12.51 -6.21 18.30
C LYS A 13 -11.42 -5.30 17.75
N VAL A 14 -11.68 -4.02 17.80
CA VAL A 14 -10.67 -2.97 17.59
C VAL A 14 -9.81 -2.90 18.86
N SER A 15 -8.49 -2.77 18.70
CA SER A 15 -7.57 -2.64 19.86
C SER A 15 -7.84 -1.35 20.64
N ASP A 16 -7.85 -1.43 21.96
CA ASP A 16 -7.93 -0.23 22.80
C ASP A 16 -6.58 0.50 22.84
N ILE A 17 -6.56 1.73 22.35
CA ILE A 17 -5.39 2.61 22.34
C ILE A 17 -5.55 3.84 23.25
N SER A 18 -6.59 3.88 24.08
CA SER A 18 -6.89 5.04 24.94
C SER A 18 -5.73 5.45 25.85
N GLY A 19 -4.98 4.48 26.38
CA GLY A 19 -3.81 4.71 27.24
C GLY A 19 -2.49 5.01 26.51
N LYS A 20 -2.46 4.97 25.18
CA LYS A 20 -1.23 5.23 24.42
C LYS A 20 -0.98 6.74 24.24
N LYS A 21 0.29 7.11 24.22
CA LYS A 21 0.71 8.48 23.94
C LYS A 21 0.65 8.79 22.45
N ILE A 22 0.35 10.04 22.13
CA ILE A 22 0.47 10.58 20.78
C ILE A 22 1.96 10.75 20.48
N THR A 23 2.41 10.12 19.41
CA THR A 23 3.80 10.25 18.92
C THR A 23 3.81 10.39 17.40
N LYS A 24 4.90 10.95 16.85
CA LYS A 24 5.10 10.94 15.40
C LYS A 24 5.30 9.50 14.92
N ARG A 25 4.54 9.12 13.90
CA ARG A 25 4.53 7.80 13.28
C ARG A 25 4.92 7.91 11.82
N THR A 26 5.82 7.08 11.37
CA THR A 26 6.16 6.95 9.95
C THR A 26 6.19 5.47 9.59
N ALA A 27 5.59 5.12 8.47
CA ALA A 27 5.66 3.80 7.89
C ALA A 27 6.04 3.90 6.42
N VAL A 28 6.92 3.03 5.97
CA VAL A 28 7.35 2.93 4.58
C VAL A 28 7.08 1.50 4.10
N SER A 29 6.39 1.38 2.99
CA SER A 29 6.17 0.11 2.30
C SER A 29 6.70 0.17 0.87
N GLU A 30 7.01 -0.99 0.33
CA GLU A 30 7.43 -1.17 -1.06
C GLU A 30 6.71 -2.35 -1.68
N GLY A 31 6.61 -2.33 -2.99
CA GLY A 31 6.10 -3.44 -3.77
C GLY A 31 6.47 -3.28 -5.24
N PHE A 32 6.26 -4.35 -6.01
CA PHE A 32 6.65 -4.42 -7.41
C PHE A 32 5.51 -4.96 -8.27
N ILE A 33 5.51 -4.54 -9.51
CA ILE A 33 4.78 -5.21 -10.58
C ILE A 33 5.73 -5.50 -11.73
N THR A 34 5.79 -6.76 -12.15
CA THR A 34 6.53 -7.17 -13.35
C THR A 34 5.72 -6.81 -14.57
N LEU A 35 6.37 -6.19 -15.55
CA LEU A 35 5.77 -5.68 -16.79
C LEU A 35 6.65 -6.10 -17.98
N SER A 36 6.04 -6.28 -19.15
CA SER A 36 6.81 -6.45 -20.37
C SER A 36 7.58 -5.16 -20.72
N GLU A 37 8.66 -5.29 -21.47
CA GLU A 37 9.45 -4.13 -21.93
C GLU A 37 8.60 -3.15 -22.77
N ASP A 38 7.68 -3.68 -23.56
CA ASP A 38 6.80 -2.84 -24.38
C ASP A 38 5.79 -2.07 -23.50
N THR A 39 5.27 -2.69 -22.45
CA THR A 39 4.41 -2.00 -21.47
C THR A 39 5.19 -0.90 -20.74
N ILE A 40 6.43 -1.14 -20.36
CA ILE A 40 7.29 -0.09 -19.78
C ILE A 40 7.47 1.09 -20.72
N LYS A 41 7.68 0.84 -22.00
CA LYS A 41 7.79 1.91 -23.02
C LYS A 41 6.50 2.71 -23.13
N VAL A 42 5.35 2.03 -23.16
CA VAL A 42 4.02 2.68 -23.20
C VAL A 42 3.83 3.60 -21.99
N ILE A 43 4.21 3.13 -20.79
CA ILE A 43 4.13 3.95 -19.58
C ILE A 43 5.07 5.17 -19.65
N LYS A 44 6.35 4.94 -20.00
CA LYS A 44 7.34 6.02 -20.11
C LYS A 44 6.97 7.10 -21.12
N ASN A 45 6.38 6.71 -22.24
CA ASN A 45 5.99 7.62 -23.31
C ASN A 45 4.57 8.21 -23.14
N ASN A 46 3.92 7.89 -22.02
CA ASN A 46 2.54 8.30 -21.73
C ASN A 46 1.55 7.95 -22.87
N GLN A 47 1.68 6.74 -23.41
CA GLN A 47 0.89 6.25 -24.56
C GLN A 47 -0.19 5.24 -24.18
N ASN A 48 -0.51 5.10 -22.88
CA ASN A 48 -1.58 4.21 -22.44
C ASN A 48 -2.95 4.81 -22.83
N LYS A 49 -3.82 3.99 -23.43
CA LYS A 49 -5.15 4.44 -23.87
C LYS A 49 -6.06 4.94 -22.75
N LYS A 50 -5.82 4.52 -21.50
CA LYS A 50 -6.57 4.97 -20.31
C LYS A 50 -6.01 6.25 -19.69
N GLY A 51 -4.90 6.79 -20.19
CA GLY A 51 -4.26 8.00 -19.70
C GLY A 51 -2.96 7.76 -18.95
N ASN A 52 -2.55 8.72 -18.13
CA ASN A 52 -1.28 8.67 -17.42
C ASN A 52 -1.30 7.63 -16.30
N VAL A 53 -0.60 6.52 -16.51
CA VAL A 53 -0.56 5.38 -15.57
C VAL A 53 0.04 5.78 -14.22
N ILE A 54 1.19 6.46 -14.23
CA ILE A 54 1.89 6.82 -13.00
C ILE A 54 1.07 7.80 -12.15
N ALA A 55 0.54 8.84 -12.77
CA ALA A 55 -0.28 9.83 -12.06
C ALA A 55 -1.54 9.19 -11.47
N THR A 56 -2.25 8.38 -12.25
CA THR A 56 -3.48 7.69 -11.81
C THR A 56 -3.18 6.72 -10.66
N ALA A 57 -2.11 5.93 -10.77
CA ALA A 57 -1.71 5.00 -9.73
C ALA A 57 -1.35 5.70 -8.41
N LYS A 58 -0.63 6.82 -8.47
CA LYS A 58 -0.33 7.64 -7.29
C LYS A 58 -1.59 8.18 -6.62
N VAL A 59 -2.51 8.74 -7.38
CA VAL A 59 -3.79 9.26 -6.84
C VAL A 59 -4.59 8.13 -6.20
N ALA A 60 -4.69 6.98 -6.85
CA ALA A 60 -5.38 5.81 -6.30
C ALA A 60 -4.76 5.34 -4.97
N GLY A 61 -3.43 5.29 -4.88
CA GLY A 61 -2.72 4.94 -3.65
C GLY A 61 -2.98 5.95 -2.52
N ILE A 62 -2.96 7.24 -2.82
CA ILE A 62 -3.28 8.29 -1.83
C ILE A 62 -4.72 8.13 -1.32
N LEU A 63 -5.68 7.94 -2.22
CA LEU A 63 -7.08 7.70 -1.83
C LEU A 63 -7.23 6.44 -0.97
N ALA A 64 -6.52 5.36 -1.32
CA ALA A 64 -6.55 4.12 -0.55
C ALA A 64 -6.06 4.31 0.88
N ALA A 65 -4.95 5.01 1.08
CA ALA A 65 -4.45 5.32 2.42
C ALA A 65 -5.51 6.06 3.26
N LYS A 66 -6.19 7.03 2.67
CA LYS A 66 -7.25 7.81 3.33
C LYS A 66 -8.52 6.98 3.62
N GLN A 67 -8.75 5.92 2.85
CA GLN A 67 -9.91 5.04 2.98
C GLN A 67 -9.62 3.78 3.79
N THR A 68 -8.44 3.65 4.37
CA THR A 68 -8.03 2.45 5.12
C THR A 68 -9.09 1.96 6.12
N PRO A 69 -9.66 2.79 7.01
CA PRO A 69 -10.63 2.30 7.99
C PRO A 69 -11.95 1.80 7.36
N ASN A 70 -12.27 2.23 6.14
CA ASN A 70 -13.45 1.76 5.41
C ASN A 70 -13.22 0.44 4.66
N ILE A 71 -11.97 0.03 4.50
CA ILE A 71 -11.57 -1.18 3.75
C ILE A 71 -11.09 -2.27 4.71
N ILE A 72 -10.26 -1.91 5.67
CA ILE A 72 -9.69 -2.82 6.68
C ILE A 72 -10.42 -2.61 8.01
N PRO A 73 -11.31 -3.53 8.40
CA PRO A 73 -12.40 -3.21 9.34
C PRO A 73 -11.96 -2.93 10.78
N LEU A 74 -10.84 -3.48 11.23
CA LEU A 74 -10.40 -3.37 12.63
C LEU A 74 -9.29 -2.34 12.83
N THR A 75 -9.04 -1.48 11.86
CA THR A 75 -8.12 -0.35 11.98
C THR A 75 -8.80 0.85 12.64
N HIS A 76 -7.99 1.68 13.30
CA HIS A 76 -8.46 2.96 13.82
C HIS A 76 -8.51 4.03 12.72
N ILE A 77 -9.39 5.02 12.89
CA ILE A 77 -9.38 6.22 12.06
C ILE A 77 -8.17 7.07 12.47
N ILE A 78 -7.26 7.30 11.54
CA ILE A 78 -6.03 8.05 11.76
C ILE A 78 -6.05 9.31 10.89
N GLN A 79 -5.73 10.44 11.50
CA GLN A 79 -5.45 11.65 10.74
C GLN A 79 -4.04 11.54 10.15
N ILE A 80 -3.96 11.50 8.83
CA ILE A 80 -2.70 11.42 8.09
C ILE A 80 -2.17 12.83 7.85
N ASP A 81 -0.91 13.06 8.18
CA ASP A 81 -0.24 14.35 7.93
C ASP A 81 0.39 14.42 6.55
N ASP A 82 0.96 13.30 6.07
CA ASP A 82 1.61 13.24 4.75
C ASP A 82 1.54 11.84 4.15
N ILE A 83 1.38 11.79 2.83
CA ILE A 83 1.47 10.58 2.01
C ILE A 83 2.35 10.88 0.81
N HIS A 84 3.47 10.20 0.71
CA HIS A 84 4.38 10.32 -0.41
C HIS A 84 4.52 8.98 -1.14
N ILE A 85 4.27 8.97 -2.45
CA ILE A 85 4.38 7.78 -3.30
C ILE A 85 5.43 8.03 -4.38
N ASP A 86 6.50 7.26 -4.32
CA ASP A 86 7.54 7.20 -5.34
C ASP A 86 7.31 6.01 -6.26
N ILE A 87 7.39 6.24 -7.56
CA ILE A 87 7.35 5.20 -8.57
C ILE A 87 8.63 5.27 -9.39
N SER A 88 9.30 4.13 -9.52
CA SER A 88 10.47 3.96 -10.37
C SER A 88 10.28 2.81 -11.35
N LEU A 89 10.85 2.96 -12.54
CA LEU A 89 10.77 2.00 -13.63
C LEU A 89 12.15 1.43 -13.92
N THR A 90 12.22 0.11 -14.06
CA THR A 90 13.37 -0.60 -14.62
C THR A 90 13.00 -1.17 -15.99
N LYS A 91 13.84 -2.06 -16.54
CA LYS A 91 13.60 -2.69 -17.84
C LYS A 91 12.28 -3.50 -17.87
N ASN A 92 11.95 -4.16 -16.75
CA ASN A 92 10.83 -5.09 -16.68
C ASN A 92 10.01 -5.01 -15.38
N LYS A 93 10.24 -3.98 -14.58
CA LYS A 93 9.51 -3.79 -13.30
C LYS A 93 9.17 -2.34 -13.05
N LEU A 94 8.03 -2.14 -12.42
CA LEU A 94 7.68 -0.90 -11.75
C LEU A 94 7.73 -1.16 -10.24
N LYS A 95 8.47 -0.31 -9.54
CA LYS A 95 8.53 -0.30 -8.08
C LYS A 95 7.67 0.84 -7.56
N CYS A 96 6.83 0.55 -6.58
CA CYS A 96 6.11 1.53 -5.79
C CYS A 96 6.70 1.57 -4.37
N LYS A 97 6.96 2.77 -3.87
CA LYS A 97 7.37 3.00 -2.49
C LYS A 97 6.46 4.06 -1.88
N THR A 98 5.79 3.73 -0.79
CA THR A 98 4.89 4.64 -0.10
C THR A 98 5.41 4.97 1.29
N THR A 99 5.47 6.26 1.59
CA THR A 99 5.77 6.77 2.94
C THR A 99 4.53 7.48 3.47
N VAL A 100 4.07 7.08 4.65
CA VAL A 100 2.94 7.72 5.35
C VAL A 100 3.42 8.22 6.70
N THR A 101 3.04 9.44 7.05
CA THR A 101 3.37 10.06 8.33
C THR A 101 2.12 10.58 9.01
N SER A 102 2.04 10.38 10.32
CA SER A 102 0.97 10.91 11.17
C SER A 102 1.48 11.22 12.57
N GLN A 103 0.69 11.96 13.33
CA GLN A 103 0.82 12.05 14.78
C GLN A 103 -0.39 11.37 15.41
N GLY A 104 -0.15 10.29 16.17
CA GLY A 104 -1.24 9.50 16.70
C GLY A 104 -0.83 8.47 17.74
N LYS A 105 -1.83 7.78 18.25
CA LYS A 105 -1.69 6.73 19.28
C LYS A 105 -1.35 5.35 18.69
N THR A 106 -1.48 5.19 17.39
CA THR A 106 -1.16 3.95 16.66
C THR A 106 -0.40 4.25 15.38
N GLY A 107 0.24 3.25 14.79
CA GLY A 107 1.03 3.37 13.57
C GLY A 107 0.18 3.47 12.31
N VAL A 108 0.84 3.76 11.20
CA VAL A 108 0.25 3.95 9.85
C VAL A 108 0.73 2.89 8.86
N GLU A 109 1.05 1.71 9.36
CA GLU A 109 1.54 0.59 8.55
C GLU A 109 0.51 0.14 7.51
N ILE A 110 -0.74 0.02 7.91
CA ILE A 110 -1.81 -0.46 7.03
C ILE A 110 -2.12 0.58 5.96
N GLU A 111 -2.12 1.85 6.31
CA GLU A 111 -2.28 2.96 5.36
C GLU A 111 -1.17 2.93 4.30
N SER A 112 0.07 2.71 4.70
CA SER A 112 1.22 2.61 3.80
C SER A 112 1.13 1.38 2.89
N LEU A 113 0.85 0.20 3.45
CA LEU A 113 0.72 -1.06 2.70
C LEU A 113 -0.45 -0.99 1.71
N LEU A 114 -1.62 -0.54 2.15
CA LEU A 114 -2.80 -0.43 1.29
C LEU A 114 -2.57 0.54 0.13
N ALA A 115 -1.91 1.67 0.38
CA ALA A 115 -1.53 2.61 -0.68
C ALA A 115 -0.65 1.96 -1.74
N THR A 116 0.36 1.19 -1.32
CA THR A 116 1.24 0.46 -2.24
C THR A 116 0.48 -0.60 -3.04
N GLU A 117 -0.39 -1.37 -2.39
CA GLU A 117 -1.20 -2.40 -3.05
C GLU A 117 -2.12 -1.80 -4.10
N ILE A 118 -2.87 -0.76 -3.77
CA ILE A 118 -3.82 -0.14 -4.69
C ILE A 118 -3.10 0.63 -5.81
N CYS A 119 -1.95 1.24 -5.53
CA CYS A 119 -1.10 1.82 -6.55
C CYS A 119 -0.72 0.76 -7.61
N LEU A 120 -0.20 -0.38 -7.19
CA LEU A 120 0.20 -1.46 -8.09
C LEU A 120 -0.98 -2.12 -8.81
N LEU A 121 -2.11 -2.30 -8.11
CA LEU A 121 -3.33 -2.82 -8.71
C LEU A 121 -3.89 -1.88 -9.79
N THR A 122 -3.75 -0.57 -9.61
CA THR A 122 -4.14 0.44 -10.60
C THR A 122 -3.27 0.36 -11.85
N VAL A 123 -1.96 0.18 -11.69
CA VAL A 123 -1.05 -0.11 -12.82
C VAL A 123 -1.50 -1.36 -13.57
N TYR A 124 -1.82 -2.42 -12.83
CA TYR A 124 -2.34 -3.67 -13.41
C TYR A 124 -3.60 -3.43 -14.23
N ASP A 125 -4.60 -2.77 -13.67
CA ASP A 125 -5.85 -2.47 -14.37
C ASP A 125 -5.63 -1.66 -15.65
N MET A 126 -4.77 -0.64 -15.58
CA MET A 126 -4.52 0.24 -16.72
C MET A 126 -3.71 -0.43 -17.85
N CYS A 127 -2.93 -1.48 -17.54
CA CYS A 127 -2.06 -2.15 -18.49
C CYS A 127 -2.54 -3.53 -18.94
N LYS A 128 -3.55 -4.11 -18.31
CA LYS A 128 -4.01 -5.49 -18.61
C LYS A 128 -4.50 -5.71 -20.05
N TYR A 129 -4.83 -4.66 -20.78
CA TYR A 129 -5.25 -4.76 -22.18
C TYR A 129 -4.07 -5.03 -23.14
N ILE A 130 -2.84 -4.70 -22.72
CA ILE A 130 -1.62 -4.88 -23.52
C ILE A 130 -0.62 -5.87 -22.91
N ASP A 131 -0.76 -6.21 -21.63
CA ASP A 131 0.18 -7.09 -20.93
C ASP A 131 -0.58 -8.15 -20.12
N LYS A 132 -0.37 -9.41 -20.47
CA LYS A 132 -0.99 -10.57 -19.80
C LYS A 132 -0.04 -11.26 -18.81
N SER A 133 1.21 -10.81 -18.71
CA SER A 133 2.27 -11.44 -17.91
C SER A 133 2.55 -10.72 -16.59
N MET A 134 1.76 -9.72 -16.23
CA MET A 134 1.99 -8.92 -15.03
C MET A 134 1.84 -9.71 -13.74
N ILE A 135 2.77 -9.50 -12.82
CA ILE A 135 2.76 -10.11 -11.48
C ILE A 135 3.03 -9.02 -10.45
N ILE A 136 2.10 -8.81 -9.54
CA ILE A 136 2.30 -7.98 -8.36
C ILE A 136 2.99 -8.84 -7.31
N SER A 137 4.08 -8.35 -6.74
CA SER A 137 4.92 -9.14 -5.83
C SER A 137 5.64 -8.29 -4.80
N GLU A 138 6.14 -8.97 -3.75
CA GLU A 138 7.04 -8.42 -2.75
C GLU A 138 6.52 -7.16 -2.06
N ILE A 139 5.21 -7.07 -1.83
CA ILE A 139 4.63 -5.99 -1.03
C ILE A 139 4.98 -6.23 0.42
N LYS A 140 5.68 -5.29 1.02
CA LYS A 140 6.16 -5.41 2.41
C LYS A 140 6.37 -4.05 3.05
N LEU A 141 6.28 -4.04 4.37
CA LEU A 141 6.72 -2.92 5.20
C LEU A 141 8.26 -2.95 5.28
N THR A 142 8.91 -1.83 4.98
CA THR A 142 10.38 -1.72 4.98
C THR A 142 10.91 -0.85 6.11
N LYS A 143 10.06 0.03 6.67
CA LYS A 143 10.42 0.89 7.79
C LYS A 143 9.18 1.23 8.61
N LYS A 144 9.37 1.27 9.92
CA LYS A 144 8.38 1.73 10.89
C LYS A 144 9.08 2.49 12.00
N THR A 145 8.60 3.68 12.32
CA THR A 145 9.11 4.49 13.42
C THR A 145 7.97 5.04 14.27
N GLY A 146 8.24 5.27 15.55
CA GLY A 146 7.31 5.80 16.53
C GLY A 146 6.68 4.72 17.42
N GLY A 147 6.18 5.14 18.58
CA GLY A 147 5.63 4.25 19.60
C GLY A 147 6.68 3.37 20.27
N LYS A 148 6.21 2.25 20.85
CA LYS A 148 7.05 1.26 21.57
C LYS A 148 7.51 0.11 20.66
N SER A 149 7.15 0.09 19.39
CA SER A 149 7.48 -1.01 18.49
C SER A 149 8.94 -0.91 18.05
N LEU A 150 9.60 -2.07 18.01
CA LEU A 150 10.94 -2.19 17.44
C LEU A 150 10.93 -1.71 15.99
N SER A 151 11.97 -0.96 15.61
CA SER A 151 12.25 -0.67 14.20
C SER A 151 12.52 -2.00 13.47
N LEU A 152 11.94 -2.13 12.30
CA LEU A 152 12.22 -3.25 11.38
C LEU A 152 13.64 -3.18 10.85
#